data_9dfb58bf619f2b0e5062fe01d30052b5
#
_entry.id   9dfb58bf619f2b0e5062fe01d30052b5
#
_cell.length_a   1.000
_cell.length_b   1.000
_cell.length_c   1.000
_cell.angle_alpha   90.00
_cell.angle_beta   90.00
_cell.angle_gamma   90.00
#
_symmetry.space_group_name_H-M   'P 1'
#
loop_
_entity.id
_entity.type
_entity.pdbx_description
1 polymer ?
#
loop_
_entity_poly.entity_id
_entity_poly.type
_entity_poly.pdbx_seq_one_letter_code
_entity_poly.pdbx_strand_id
1 'polypeptide(L)'
;MKRIDRSSKVRTGFHQAKWDEPIIYELSTPGERGILVGQPEKAVAEEVEGEAAIPAGMARNTKLNLPEMSQAAVLRHYSRLAQQTLGADVNIEIGQGTCTVKYSPKVNDQLANLVREYHPLQDESTVQGMLQIFHETDKYMCEISGMDRFSFQPSGGSQGIMTMASLIRAYFKDKGEDRDEIITTIYSHPSDAAAPHVAGFKIIFLQP
;
A
#
# COMPACT_ATOMS: atom_id res chain seq x y z
N MET A 1 -35.79 -0.43 22.47
CA MET A 1 -34.76 0.26 21.71
C MET A 1 -35.43 1.04 20.58
N LYS A 2 -35.54 2.39 20.69
CA LYS A 2 -36.16 3.21 19.64
C LYS A 2 -35.27 3.14 18.39
N ARG A 3 -35.84 2.70 17.28
CA ARG A 3 -35.17 2.80 15.97
C ARG A 3 -34.89 4.28 15.72
N ILE A 4 -33.65 4.65 15.62
CA ILE A 4 -33.28 5.99 15.15
C ILE A 4 -33.71 6.07 13.70
N ASP A 5 -34.63 6.95 13.41
CA ASP A 5 -35.03 7.27 12.04
C ASP A 5 -33.82 7.85 11.31
N ARG A 6 -33.21 7.03 10.46
CA ARG A 6 -32.07 7.39 9.62
C ARG A 6 -32.50 7.87 8.24
N SER A 7 -33.77 8.29 8.06
CA SER A 7 -34.13 9.07 6.88
C SER A 7 -33.41 10.42 6.94
N SER A 8 -32.09 10.37 6.90
CA SER A 8 -31.23 11.53 6.94
C SER A 8 -31.48 12.32 5.66
N LYS A 9 -31.98 13.53 5.80
CA LYS A 9 -31.87 14.53 4.75
C LYS A 9 -30.46 14.49 4.23
N VAL A 10 -30.31 14.19 2.94
CA VAL A 10 -29.00 14.20 2.27
C VAL A 10 -28.35 15.55 2.60
N ARG A 11 -27.24 15.52 3.29
CA ARG A 11 -26.49 16.74 3.57
C ARG A 11 -25.94 17.25 2.25
N THR A 12 -26.47 18.36 1.78
CA THR A 12 -26.02 19.01 0.54
C THR A 12 -24.84 19.97 0.75
N GLY A 13 -24.45 20.23 2.01
CA GLY A 13 -23.32 21.06 2.36
C GLY A 13 -22.36 20.33 3.30
N PHE A 14 -21.11 20.26 2.95
CA PHE A 14 -20.03 19.75 3.81
C PHE A 14 -19.29 20.94 4.43
N HIS A 15 -19.10 20.92 5.74
CA HIS A 15 -18.18 21.83 6.42
C HIS A 15 -16.75 21.33 6.21
N GLN A 16 -16.28 21.55 5.02
CA GLN A 16 -14.90 21.23 4.67
C GLN A 16 -14.10 22.53 4.67
N ALA A 17 -12.90 22.50 5.21
CA ALA A 17 -11.97 23.61 5.05
C ALA A 17 -11.71 23.84 3.56
N LYS A 18 -11.81 25.10 3.15
CA LYS A 18 -11.47 25.52 1.78
C LYS A 18 -10.33 26.51 1.88
N TRP A 19 -9.20 26.11 1.36
CA TRP A 19 -8.04 26.95 1.24
C TRP A 19 -7.85 27.26 -0.25
N ASP A 20 -7.57 28.51 -0.55
CA ASP A 20 -7.08 28.91 -1.88
C ASP A 20 -5.56 28.65 -1.90
N GLU A 21 -5.22 27.37 -1.86
CA GLU A 21 -3.84 26.90 -1.74
C GLU A 21 -3.26 26.67 -3.14
N PRO A 22 -2.25 27.49 -3.53
CA PRO A 22 -1.60 27.34 -4.82
C PRO A 22 -0.80 26.02 -4.90
N ILE A 23 -0.36 25.65 -6.08
CA ILE A 23 0.55 24.50 -6.23
C ILE A 23 1.91 24.82 -5.60
N ILE A 24 2.60 23.79 -5.14
CA ILE A 24 3.85 23.92 -4.39
C ILE A 24 4.93 24.72 -5.16
N TYR A 25 4.93 24.67 -6.48
CA TYR A 25 5.86 25.42 -7.33
C TYR A 25 5.64 26.93 -7.29
N GLU A 26 4.41 27.37 -7.08
CA GLU A 26 4.07 28.80 -6.94
C GLU A 26 4.46 29.37 -5.58
N LEU A 27 4.68 28.49 -4.60
CA LEU A 27 5.13 28.86 -3.26
C LEU A 27 6.66 28.88 -3.13
N SER A 28 7.37 28.52 -4.18
CA SER A 28 8.84 28.46 -4.17
C SER A 28 9.46 29.83 -4.02
N THR A 29 10.36 29.97 -3.06
CA THR A 29 11.15 31.18 -2.85
C THR A 29 12.62 30.87 -3.08
N PRO A 30 13.27 31.43 -4.12
CA PRO A 30 14.67 31.15 -4.41
C PRO A 30 15.57 31.38 -3.20
N GLY A 31 16.42 30.41 -2.89
CA GLY A 31 17.34 30.41 -1.75
C GLY A 31 16.77 29.90 -0.43
N GLU A 32 15.45 29.69 -0.32
CA GLU A 32 14.88 28.99 0.85
C GLU A 32 15.29 27.52 0.87
N ARG A 33 15.58 27.04 2.06
CA ARG A 33 15.95 25.63 2.29
C ARG A 33 15.06 25.01 3.34
N GLY A 34 14.70 23.75 3.10
CA GLY A 34 14.00 22.92 4.05
C GLY A 34 14.94 22.34 5.12
N ILE A 35 14.91 21.03 5.28
CA ILE A 35 15.80 20.30 6.19
C ILE A 35 17.20 20.27 5.57
N LEU A 36 18.19 20.71 6.33
CA LEU A 36 19.59 20.52 5.97
C LEU A 36 20.01 19.11 6.40
N VAL A 37 20.26 18.26 5.43
CA VAL A 37 20.82 16.93 5.69
C VAL A 37 22.28 17.10 6.14
N GLY A 38 22.67 16.38 7.19
CA GLY A 38 24.05 16.33 7.65
C GLY A 38 24.99 15.90 6.51
N GLN A 39 26.19 16.45 6.49
CA GLN A 39 27.20 16.00 5.55
C GLN A 39 27.70 14.62 5.96
N PRO A 40 28.08 13.75 5.00
CA PRO A 40 28.70 12.46 5.32
C PRO A 40 30.04 12.70 6.04
N GLU A 41 30.46 11.72 6.80
CA GLU A 41 31.81 11.75 7.39
C GLU A 41 32.87 11.87 6.28
N LYS A 42 33.94 12.61 6.57
CA LYS A 42 34.98 12.92 5.57
C LYS A 42 35.58 11.67 4.93
N ALA A 43 35.82 10.62 5.72
CA ALA A 43 36.35 9.36 5.23
C ALA A 43 35.39 8.66 4.23
N VAL A 44 34.08 8.71 4.51
CA VAL A 44 33.05 8.15 3.62
C VAL A 44 32.93 8.98 2.34
N ALA A 45 32.99 10.31 2.44
CA ALA A 45 32.95 11.18 1.27
C ALA A 45 34.14 10.95 0.34
N GLU A 46 35.36 10.84 0.90
CA GLU A 46 36.59 10.58 0.14
C GLU A 46 36.57 9.20 -0.56
N GLU A 47 36.03 8.16 0.09
CA GLU A 47 35.92 6.82 -0.48
C GLU A 47 34.90 6.80 -1.63
N VAL A 48 33.75 7.46 -1.46
CA VAL A 48 32.68 7.50 -2.46
C VAL A 48 33.04 8.38 -3.66
N GLU A 49 33.76 9.49 -3.48
CA GLU A 49 34.20 10.33 -4.59
C GLU A 49 35.05 9.58 -5.62
N GLY A 50 35.77 8.54 -5.20
CA GLY A 50 36.58 7.70 -6.08
C GLY A 50 35.77 6.64 -6.87
N GLU A 51 34.64 6.20 -6.35
CA GLU A 51 33.89 5.05 -6.90
C GLU A 51 32.54 5.43 -7.53
N ALA A 52 31.94 6.55 -7.15
CA ALA A 52 30.59 6.94 -7.56
C ALA A 52 30.55 7.70 -8.89
N ALA A 53 31.28 7.24 -9.88
CA ALA A 53 31.11 7.76 -11.23
C ALA A 53 29.77 7.30 -11.79
N ILE A 54 28.73 8.13 -11.69
CA ILE A 54 27.54 7.95 -12.49
C ILE A 54 27.98 7.92 -13.96
N PRO A 55 27.67 6.83 -14.70
CA PRO A 55 28.02 6.77 -16.10
C PRO A 55 27.61 8.05 -16.84
N ALA A 56 28.49 8.60 -17.66
CA ALA A 56 28.28 9.91 -18.29
C ALA A 56 26.93 10.06 -19.02
N GLY A 57 26.41 8.97 -19.61
CA GLY A 57 25.10 8.95 -20.25
C GLY A 57 23.90 8.94 -19.26
N MET A 58 24.14 8.70 -17.98
CA MET A 58 23.12 8.68 -16.92
C MET A 58 23.24 9.90 -16.00
N ALA A 59 24.32 10.67 -16.09
CA ALA A 59 24.53 11.88 -15.31
C ALA A 59 23.59 12.99 -15.77
N ARG A 60 22.91 13.60 -14.82
CA ARG A 60 22.07 14.76 -15.08
C ARG A 60 22.92 15.99 -15.30
N ASN A 61 22.77 16.65 -16.44
CA ASN A 61 23.48 17.88 -16.79
C ASN A 61 22.72 19.15 -16.40
N THR A 62 21.48 19.03 -15.96
CA THR A 62 20.63 20.16 -15.60
C THR A 62 20.26 20.13 -14.14
N LYS A 63 20.17 21.30 -13.51
CA LYS A 63 19.70 21.45 -12.15
C LYS A 63 18.26 20.96 -12.04
N LEU A 64 17.92 20.26 -10.96
CA LEU A 64 16.53 19.91 -10.67
C LEU A 64 15.75 21.20 -10.40
N ASN A 65 14.65 21.37 -11.11
CA ASN A 65 13.74 22.50 -10.85
C ASN A 65 12.73 22.08 -9.78
N LEU A 66 13.23 21.89 -8.54
CA LEU A 66 12.41 21.59 -7.37
C LEU A 66 12.05 22.91 -6.64
N PRO A 67 10.87 22.95 -5.99
CA PRO A 67 10.51 24.10 -5.18
C PRO A 67 11.50 24.32 -4.04
N GLU A 68 11.93 25.56 -3.85
CA GLU A 68 12.79 25.98 -2.74
C GLU A 68 11.89 26.57 -1.65
N MET A 69 11.77 25.87 -0.52
CA MET A 69 10.84 26.23 0.56
C MET A 69 11.40 25.86 1.92
N SER A 70 11.01 26.61 2.95
CA SER A 70 11.28 26.23 4.33
C SER A 70 10.44 25.01 4.75
N GLN A 71 10.94 24.24 5.71
CA GLN A 71 10.19 23.09 6.27
C GLN A 71 8.82 23.52 6.79
N ALA A 72 8.73 24.68 7.44
CA ALA A 72 7.47 25.19 7.96
C ALA A 72 6.47 25.51 6.84
N ALA A 73 6.93 26.05 5.71
CA ALA A 73 6.09 26.36 4.56
C ALA A 73 5.56 25.07 3.92
N VAL A 74 6.41 24.04 3.74
CA VAL A 74 6.00 22.72 3.25
C VAL A 74 4.95 22.10 4.17
N LEU A 75 5.18 22.09 5.48
CA LEU A 75 4.23 21.55 6.45
C LEU A 75 2.87 22.26 6.38
N ARG A 76 2.87 23.58 6.33
CA ARG A 76 1.61 24.36 6.24
C ARG A 76 0.86 24.07 4.95
N HIS A 77 1.55 24.02 3.83
CA HIS A 77 0.97 23.72 2.52
C HIS A 77 0.25 22.38 2.54
N TYR A 78 0.95 21.31 2.89
CA TYR A 78 0.34 19.97 2.92
C TYR A 78 -0.70 19.80 4.03
N SER A 79 -0.56 20.50 5.17
CA SER A 79 -1.61 20.48 6.20
C SER A 79 -2.91 21.12 5.71
N ARG A 80 -2.84 22.20 4.94
CA ARG A 80 -4.00 22.85 4.34
C ARG A 80 -4.66 21.95 3.30
N LEU A 81 -3.86 21.32 2.42
CA LEU A 81 -4.37 20.35 1.47
C LEU A 81 -5.02 19.15 2.16
N ALA A 82 -4.40 18.64 3.24
CA ALA A 82 -4.96 17.53 4.02
C ALA A 82 -6.32 17.88 4.64
N GLN A 83 -6.51 19.12 5.11
CA GLN A 83 -7.81 19.57 5.63
C GLN A 83 -8.92 19.64 4.57
N GLN A 84 -8.55 19.75 3.31
CA GLN A 84 -9.50 19.73 2.20
C GLN A 84 -9.85 18.31 1.72
N THR A 85 -9.09 17.32 2.16
CA THR A 85 -9.26 15.94 1.75
C THR A 85 -10.22 15.23 2.69
N LEU A 86 -11.24 14.55 2.13
CA LEU A 86 -12.08 13.65 2.89
C LEU A 86 -11.34 12.33 3.09
N GLY A 87 -11.00 12.05 4.35
CA GLY A 87 -10.40 10.77 4.71
C GLY A 87 -11.41 9.62 4.72
N ALA A 88 -10.93 8.40 4.64
CA ALA A 88 -11.75 7.19 4.68
C ALA A 88 -12.59 7.07 5.97
N ASP A 89 -12.17 7.72 7.06
CA ASP A 89 -12.89 7.73 8.33
C ASP A 89 -14.17 8.58 8.30
N VAL A 90 -14.27 9.52 7.38
CA VAL A 90 -15.41 10.45 7.25
C VAL A 90 -16.18 10.26 5.96
N ASN A 91 -15.64 9.55 4.99
CA ASN A 91 -16.29 9.24 3.73
C ASN A 91 -16.23 7.72 3.46
N ILE A 92 -17.37 7.07 3.59
CA ILE A 92 -17.50 5.62 3.39
C ILE A 92 -17.45 5.26 1.90
N GLU A 93 -17.88 6.17 1.05
CA GLU A 93 -17.94 6.01 -0.40
C GLU A 93 -16.77 6.75 -1.06
N ILE A 94 -15.76 6.00 -1.45
CA ILE A 94 -14.68 6.52 -2.28
C ILE A 94 -14.85 5.92 -3.66
N GLY A 95 -14.97 6.77 -4.68
CA GLY A 95 -15.19 6.38 -6.08
C GLY A 95 -14.02 5.64 -6.74
N GLN A 96 -13.08 5.12 -5.96
CA GLN A 96 -11.98 4.28 -6.41
C GLN A 96 -12.19 2.85 -5.94
N GLY A 97 -11.69 1.90 -6.72
CA GLY A 97 -11.85 0.46 -6.54
C GLY A 97 -11.55 -0.09 -5.15
N THR A 98 -11.62 -1.40 -5.04
CA THR A 98 -11.56 -2.16 -3.78
C THR A 98 -10.24 -2.01 -3.02
N CYS A 99 -9.12 -1.69 -3.69
CA CYS A 99 -7.83 -1.48 -3.04
C CYS A 99 -7.82 -0.32 -2.05
N THR A 100 -8.76 0.62 -2.18
CA THR A 100 -8.94 1.71 -1.24
C THR A 100 -9.69 1.23 -0.02
N VAL A 101 -9.02 1.19 1.12
CA VAL A 101 -9.64 0.88 2.41
C VAL A 101 -10.59 2.01 2.79
N LYS A 102 -11.90 1.72 2.89
CA LYS A 102 -12.94 2.71 3.21
C LYS A 102 -12.97 3.06 4.69
N TYR A 103 -12.63 2.12 5.53
CA TYR A 103 -12.55 2.32 6.97
C TYR A 103 -11.45 1.45 7.58
N SER A 104 -10.65 2.05 8.43
CA SER A 104 -9.66 1.35 9.25
C SER A 104 -9.87 1.77 10.71
N PRO A 105 -10.20 0.84 11.62
CA PRO A 105 -10.32 1.16 13.02
C PRO A 105 -9.03 1.78 13.57
N LYS A 106 -9.11 2.91 14.23
CA LYS A 106 -7.93 3.62 14.76
C LYS A 106 -7.12 2.80 15.76
N VAL A 107 -7.77 1.86 16.45
CA VAL A 107 -7.10 0.91 17.34
C VAL A 107 -6.08 0.04 16.60
N ASN A 108 -6.28 -0.22 15.31
CA ASN A 108 -5.33 -1.01 14.51
C ASN A 108 -3.96 -0.33 14.42
N ASP A 109 -3.92 1.00 14.30
CA ASP A 109 -2.67 1.76 14.24
C ASP A 109 -1.88 1.65 15.55
N GLN A 110 -2.62 1.63 16.69
CA GLN A 110 -2.00 1.46 18.01
C GLN A 110 -1.46 0.04 18.20
N LEU A 111 -2.25 -0.97 17.80
CA LEU A 111 -1.87 -2.37 17.95
C LEU A 111 -0.74 -2.76 16.98
N ALA A 112 -0.72 -2.20 15.77
CA ALA A 112 0.35 -2.43 14.82
C ALA A 112 1.74 -2.02 15.35
N ASN A 113 1.80 -1.03 16.24
CA ASN A 113 3.06 -0.63 16.86
C ASN A 113 3.66 -1.73 17.77
N LEU A 114 2.85 -2.62 18.31
CA LEU A 114 3.31 -3.70 19.19
C LEU A 114 4.15 -4.75 18.45
N VAL A 115 3.99 -4.85 17.12
CA VAL A 115 4.66 -5.86 16.29
C VAL A 115 5.84 -5.30 15.48
N ARG A 116 6.16 -4.01 15.63
CA ARG A 116 7.25 -3.35 14.90
C ARG A 116 8.63 -3.96 15.16
N GLU A 117 8.83 -4.44 16.38
CA GLU A 117 10.12 -4.98 16.84
C GLU A 117 10.26 -6.48 16.55
N TYR A 118 9.26 -7.10 15.92
CA TYR A 118 9.31 -8.52 15.60
C TYR A 118 10.19 -8.80 14.39
N HIS A 119 11.07 -9.76 14.55
CA HIS A 119 11.94 -10.21 13.46
C HIS A 119 11.50 -11.60 12.96
N PRO A 120 11.48 -11.88 11.64
CA PRO A 120 11.03 -13.17 11.09
C PRO A 120 11.80 -14.40 11.61
N LEU A 121 13.06 -14.22 12.03
CA LEU A 121 13.92 -15.27 12.57
C LEU A 121 14.02 -15.21 14.11
N GLN A 122 13.12 -14.50 14.77
CA GLN A 122 13.06 -14.44 16.21
C GLN A 122 12.62 -15.79 16.77
N ASP A 123 13.11 -16.15 17.97
CA ASP A 123 12.75 -17.40 18.63
C ASP A 123 11.23 -17.48 18.86
N GLU A 124 10.63 -18.60 18.48
CA GLU A 124 9.18 -18.80 18.56
C GLU A 124 8.61 -18.60 19.98
N SER A 125 9.39 -18.91 21.02
CA SER A 125 8.97 -18.71 22.40
C SER A 125 8.70 -17.26 22.76
N THR A 126 9.31 -16.31 22.03
CA THR A 126 9.18 -14.87 22.25
C THR A 126 8.01 -14.24 21.49
N VAL A 127 7.40 -14.97 20.55
CA VAL A 127 6.34 -14.48 19.64
C VAL A 127 5.02 -15.23 19.76
N GLN A 128 4.81 -15.93 20.86
CA GLN A 128 3.63 -16.77 21.09
C GLN A 128 2.29 -16.02 20.93
N GLY A 129 2.24 -14.75 21.35
CA GLY A 129 1.05 -13.92 21.18
C GLY A 129 0.70 -13.68 19.70
N MET A 130 1.70 -13.47 18.85
CA MET A 130 1.48 -13.35 17.40
C MET A 130 1.02 -14.66 16.75
N LEU A 131 1.63 -15.76 17.14
CA LEU A 131 1.24 -17.09 16.68
C LEU A 131 -0.20 -17.42 17.08
N GLN A 132 -0.62 -17.02 18.27
CA GLN A 132 -2.00 -17.15 18.71
C GLN A 132 -2.95 -16.30 17.87
N ILE A 133 -2.60 -15.06 17.55
CA ILE A 133 -3.42 -14.20 16.68
C ILE A 133 -3.61 -14.86 15.32
N PHE A 134 -2.56 -15.38 14.69
CA PHE A 134 -2.66 -16.09 13.43
C PHE A 134 -3.54 -17.34 13.54
N HIS A 135 -3.36 -18.13 14.58
CA HIS A 135 -4.14 -19.34 14.81
C HIS A 135 -5.65 -19.04 14.97
N GLU A 136 -6.00 -18.04 15.80
CA GLU A 136 -7.40 -17.67 15.97
C GLU A 136 -7.99 -17.05 14.70
N THR A 137 -7.20 -16.25 13.97
CA THR A 137 -7.64 -15.69 12.68
C THR A 137 -7.88 -16.77 11.64
N ASP A 138 -7.01 -17.79 11.56
CA ASP A 138 -7.22 -18.96 10.70
C ASP A 138 -8.57 -19.63 10.98
N LYS A 139 -8.89 -19.88 12.25
CA LYS A 139 -10.19 -20.45 12.66
C LYS A 139 -11.38 -19.60 12.22
N TYR A 140 -11.31 -18.28 12.45
CA TYR A 140 -12.39 -17.38 12.04
C TYR A 140 -12.57 -17.36 10.53
N MET A 141 -11.48 -17.32 9.79
CA MET A 141 -11.53 -17.31 8.33
C MET A 141 -12.03 -18.67 7.77
N CYS A 142 -11.66 -19.79 8.37
CA CYS A 142 -12.17 -21.11 8.01
C CYS A 142 -13.69 -21.18 8.23
N GLU A 143 -14.18 -20.71 9.38
CA GLU A 143 -15.61 -20.72 9.71
C GLU A 143 -16.43 -19.84 8.76
N ILE A 144 -15.93 -18.65 8.41
CA ILE A 144 -16.63 -17.71 7.53
C ILE A 144 -16.67 -18.21 6.08
N SER A 145 -15.59 -18.83 5.60
CA SER A 145 -15.41 -19.17 4.18
C SER A 145 -15.75 -20.61 3.83
N GLY A 146 -15.77 -21.50 4.82
CA GLY A 146 -15.88 -22.95 4.60
C GLY A 146 -14.58 -23.58 4.06
N MET A 147 -13.46 -22.89 4.10
CA MET A 147 -12.14 -23.42 3.75
C MET A 147 -11.50 -24.15 4.92
N ASP A 148 -10.57 -25.05 4.64
CA ASP A 148 -9.92 -25.84 5.69
C ASP A 148 -8.76 -25.10 6.36
N ARG A 149 -8.09 -24.21 5.66
CA ARG A 149 -6.90 -23.49 6.12
C ARG A 149 -6.70 -22.17 5.38
N PHE A 150 -6.04 -21.24 6.05
CA PHE A 150 -5.58 -19.97 5.48
C PHE A 150 -4.07 -19.79 5.63
N SER A 151 -3.46 -19.17 4.62
CA SER A 151 -2.07 -18.71 4.67
C SER A 151 -2.04 -17.20 4.80
N PHE A 152 -1.24 -16.71 5.75
CA PHE A 152 -1.02 -15.28 6.00
C PHE A 152 0.32 -14.79 5.42
N GLN A 153 0.96 -15.61 4.57
CA GLN A 153 2.22 -15.23 3.91
C GLN A 153 2.05 -14.13 2.84
N PRO A 154 0.97 -14.12 2.05
CA PRO A 154 0.78 -13.06 1.07
C PRO A 154 0.67 -11.68 1.73
N SER A 155 1.47 -10.72 1.29
CA SER A 155 1.44 -9.35 1.82
C SER A 155 0.45 -8.42 1.13
N GLY A 156 -0.30 -8.90 0.14
CA GLY A 156 -1.31 -8.14 -0.58
C GLY A 156 -2.08 -8.98 -1.58
N GLY A 157 -3.12 -8.39 -2.21
CA GLY A 157 -4.04 -9.10 -3.11
C GLY A 157 -3.35 -9.81 -4.27
N SER A 158 -2.42 -9.16 -4.94
CA SER A 158 -1.67 -9.77 -6.06
C SER A 158 -0.84 -10.99 -5.63
N GLN A 159 -0.23 -10.92 -4.45
CA GLN A 159 0.48 -12.09 -3.90
C GLN A 159 -0.47 -13.19 -3.48
N GLY A 160 -1.65 -12.86 -2.97
CA GLY A 160 -2.70 -13.84 -2.69
C GLY A 160 -3.09 -14.60 -3.94
N ILE A 161 -3.35 -13.90 -5.05
CA ILE A 161 -3.68 -14.52 -6.34
C ILE A 161 -2.52 -15.37 -6.84
N MET A 162 -1.27 -14.90 -6.76
CA MET A 162 -0.09 -15.65 -7.18
C MET A 162 0.09 -16.94 -6.34
N THR A 163 -0.09 -16.85 -5.05
CA THR A 163 -0.02 -18.00 -4.13
C THR A 163 -1.07 -19.04 -4.49
N MET A 164 -2.33 -18.62 -4.67
CA MET A 164 -3.41 -19.53 -5.07
C MET A 164 -3.17 -20.15 -6.44
N ALA A 165 -2.74 -19.38 -7.43
CA ALA A 165 -2.41 -19.89 -8.75
C ALA A 165 -1.29 -20.94 -8.67
N SER A 166 -0.26 -20.70 -7.87
CA SER A 166 0.83 -21.63 -7.64
C SER A 166 0.36 -22.94 -6.98
N LEU A 167 -0.53 -22.83 -5.98
CA LEU A 167 -1.14 -24.01 -5.32
C LEU A 167 -2.01 -24.82 -6.29
N ILE A 168 -2.85 -24.14 -7.09
CA ILE A 168 -3.68 -24.78 -8.11
C ILE A 168 -2.82 -25.53 -9.13
N ARG A 169 -1.74 -24.90 -9.58
CA ARG A 169 -0.81 -25.53 -10.52
C ARG A 169 -0.13 -26.76 -9.92
N ALA A 170 0.34 -26.65 -8.67
CA ALA A 170 0.93 -27.78 -7.95
C ALA A 170 -0.05 -28.92 -7.76
N TYR A 171 -1.31 -28.61 -7.41
CA TYR A 171 -2.37 -29.59 -7.25
C TYR A 171 -2.65 -30.39 -8.54
N PHE A 172 -2.82 -29.69 -9.68
CA PHE A 172 -3.08 -30.37 -10.95
C PHE A 172 -1.88 -31.19 -11.41
N LYS A 173 -0.67 -30.69 -11.20
CA LYS A 173 0.55 -31.45 -11.49
C LYS A 173 0.63 -32.74 -10.66
N ASP A 174 0.29 -32.68 -9.38
CA ASP A 174 0.22 -33.86 -8.50
C ASP A 174 -0.82 -34.87 -8.98
N LYS A 175 -1.95 -34.41 -9.52
CA LYS A 175 -2.97 -35.26 -10.15
C LYS A 175 -2.62 -35.82 -11.53
N GLY A 176 -1.49 -35.41 -12.10
CA GLY A 176 -1.11 -35.75 -13.46
C GLY A 176 -1.95 -35.05 -14.54
N GLU A 177 -2.63 -33.94 -14.18
CA GLU A 177 -3.43 -33.13 -15.10
C GLU A 177 -2.64 -31.94 -15.60
N ASP A 178 -2.61 -31.76 -16.92
CA ASP A 178 -1.95 -30.58 -17.55
C ASP A 178 -2.98 -29.48 -17.78
N ARG A 179 -3.24 -28.71 -16.73
CA ARG A 179 -4.11 -27.53 -16.76
C ARG A 179 -3.24 -26.29 -16.64
N ASP A 180 -2.90 -25.68 -17.76
CA ASP A 180 -1.96 -24.58 -17.85
C ASP A 180 -2.60 -23.25 -18.31
N GLU A 181 -3.92 -23.20 -18.45
CA GLU A 181 -4.64 -22.02 -18.93
C GLU A 181 -5.57 -21.45 -17.85
N ILE A 182 -5.61 -20.14 -17.76
CA ILE A 182 -6.55 -19.37 -16.94
C ILE A 182 -7.33 -18.42 -17.82
N ILE A 183 -8.65 -18.45 -17.68
CA ILE A 183 -9.56 -17.55 -18.38
C ILE A 183 -9.87 -16.35 -17.48
N THR A 184 -9.69 -15.15 -17.99
CA THR A 184 -10.06 -13.91 -17.32
C THR A 184 -10.72 -12.94 -18.30
N THR A 185 -11.21 -11.82 -17.80
CA THR A 185 -11.83 -10.78 -18.64
C THR A 185 -10.99 -9.50 -18.64
N ILE A 186 -11.19 -8.65 -19.63
CA ILE A 186 -10.52 -7.34 -19.67
C ILE A 186 -10.97 -6.39 -18.57
N TYR A 187 -12.07 -6.71 -17.88
CA TYR A 187 -12.60 -5.91 -16.76
C TYR A 187 -12.08 -6.36 -15.40
N SER A 188 -11.34 -7.47 -15.37
CA SER A 188 -10.74 -7.99 -14.14
C SER A 188 -9.61 -7.08 -13.64
N HIS A 189 -9.27 -7.22 -12.37
CA HIS A 189 -8.11 -6.53 -11.84
C HIS A 189 -6.84 -6.97 -12.59
N PRO A 190 -5.87 -6.08 -12.86
CA PRO A 190 -4.63 -6.44 -13.57
C PRO A 190 -3.89 -7.64 -12.96
N SER A 191 -3.96 -7.85 -11.66
CA SER A 191 -3.35 -8.99 -10.98
C SER A 191 -3.99 -10.33 -11.32
N ASP A 192 -5.24 -10.35 -11.81
CA ASP A 192 -5.94 -11.59 -12.19
C ASP A 192 -5.34 -12.23 -13.46
N ALA A 193 -4.61 -11.45 -14.23
CA ALA A 193 -3.83 -11.94 -15.35
C ALA A 193 -2.33 -12.05 -15.01
N ALA A 194 -1.77 -10.99 -14.42
CA ALA A 194 -0.33 -10.90 -14.18
C ALA A 194 0.18 -11.95 -13.18
N ALA A 195 -0.51 -12.15 -12.06
CA ALA A 195 -0.05 -13.08 -11.04
C ALA A 195 -0.12 -14.56 -11.46
N PRO A 196 -1.20 -15.06 -12.11
CA PRO A 196 -1.19 -16.40 -12.67
C PRO A 196 -0.17 -16.58 -13.79
N HIS A 197 0.08 -15.56 -14.60
CA HIS A 197 1.14 -15.62 -15.62
C HIS A 197 2.52 -15.87 -14.98
N VAL A 198 2.84 -15.16 -13.91
CA VAL A 198 4.07 -15.38 -13.13
C VAL A 198 4.12 -16.80 -12.54
N ALA A 199 2.98 -17.36 -12.14
CA ALA A 199 2.87 -18.75 -11.70
C ALA A 199 2.99 -19.76 -12.85
N GLY A 200 3.12 -19.31 -14.10
CA GLY A 200 3.38 -20.12 -15.29
C GLY A 200 2.13 -20.57 -16.04
N PHE A 201 0.98 -19.91 -15.84
CA PHE A 201 -0.21 -20.14 -16.63
C PHE A 201 -0.22 -19.30 -17.91
N LYS A 202 -0.86 -19.81 -18.94
CA LYS A 202 -1.27 -19.05 -20.13
C LYS A 202 -2.57 -18.31 -19.81
N ILE A 203 -2.64 -17.05 -20.17
CA ILE A 203 -3.81 -16.21 -19.88
C ILE A 203 -4.67 -16.07 -21.14
N ILE A 204 -5.92 -16.46 -21.02
CA ILE A 204 -6.94 -16.32 -22.07
C ILE A 204 -7.87 -15.16 -21.68
N PHE A 205 -7.87 -14.11 -22.47
CA PHE A 205 -8.76 -12.97 -22.26
C PHE A 205 -10.08 -13.16 -23.02
N LEU A 206 -11.18 -13.13 -22.28
CA LEU A 206 -12.50 -13.01 -22.90
C LEU A 206 -12.76 -11.53 -23.24
N GLN A 207 -13.08 -11.32 -24.49
CA GLN A 207 -13.55 -10.04 -24.99
C GLN A 207 -15.06 -9.93 -24.80
N PRO A 208 -15.63 -8.73 -24.56
CA PRO A 208 -17.07 -8.53 -24.46
C PRO A 208 -17.77 -8.75 -25.81
#